data_b53c4c61e88acd0970d13eec209c363d
#
_entry.id   b53c4c61e88acd0970d13eec209c363d
#
_cell.length_a   1.000
_cell.length_b   1.000
_cell.length_c   1.000
_cell.angle_alpha   90.00
_cell.angle_beta   90.00
_cell.angle_gamma   90.00
#
_symmetry.space_group_name_H-M   'P 1'
#
loop_
_entity.id
_entity.type
_entity.pdbx_description
1 polymer ?
#
loop_
_entity_poly.entity_id
_entity_poly.type
_entity_poly.pdbx_seq_one_letter_code
_entity_poly.pdbx_strand_id
1 'polypeptide(L)'
;MSKIPTRIVRESSDSELPITVRIGKSGVIDSVIDEIKDQLSSRSLVKIKLNRGVASGSSERMEIFSTLATKTSSVVSFSRGNIVVLWSGK
;
A
#
# COMPACT_ATOMS: atom_id res chain seq x y z
N MET A 1 -18.47 8.10 2.30
CA MET A 1 -17.74 6.87 2.03
C MET A 1 -17.18 6.90 0.60
N SER A 2 -15.90 6.89 0.46
CA SER A 2 -15.30 6.91 -0.87
C SER A 2 -15.44 5.56 -1.53
N LYS A 3 -15.84 5.58 -2.78
CA LYS A 3 -16.01 4.37 -3.58
C LYS A 3 -14.86 4.28 -4.56
N ILE A 4 -14.14 3.16 -4.51
CA ILE A 4 -13.01 2.95 -5.41
C ILE A 4 -13.55 2.52 -6.78
N PRO A 5 -13.18 3.21 -7.86
CA PRO A 5 -13.62 2.82 -9.21
C PRO A 5 -13.20 1.38 -9.53
N THR A 6 -14.07 0.67 -10.26
CA THR A 6 -13.79 -0.72 -10.65
C THR A 6 -12.47 -0.86 -11.42
N ARG A 7 -12.14 0.10 -12.29
CA ARG A 7 -10.88 0.07 -13.03
C ARG A 7 -9.66 0.13 -12.12
N ILE A 8 -9.77 0.88 -11.01
CA ILE A 8 -8.69 0.99 -10.04
C ILE A 8 -8.51 -0.33 -9.28
N VAL A 9 -9.60 -0.95 -8.87
CA VAL A 9 -9.54 -2.27 -8.20
C VAL A 9 -8.91 -3.30 -9.13
N ARG A 10 -9.31 -3.27 -10.39
CA ARG A 10 -8.79 -4.20 -11.41
C ARG A 10 -7.29 -4.01 -11.65
N GLU A 11 -6.85 -2.77 -11.82
CA GLU A 11 -5.43 -2.46 -11.98
C GLU A 11 -4.63 -2.82 -10.73
N SER A 12 -5.20 -2.57 -9.54
CA SER A 12 -4.56 -2.86 -8.27
C SER A 12 -4.31 -4.36 -8.08
N SER A 13 -5.23 -5.19 -8.55
CA SER A 13 -5.13 -6.65 -8.40
C SER A 13 -4.33 -7.31 -9.53
N ASP A 14 -3.88 -6.54 -10.51
CA ASP A 14 -3.11 -7.08 -11.64
C ASP A 14 -1.74 -7.56 -11.15
N SER A 15 -1.42 -8.81 -11.45
CA SER A 15 -0.15 -9.42 -11.07
C SER A 15 1.05 -8.74 -11.74
N GLU A 16 0.82 -8.02 -12.84
CA GLU A 16 1.89 -7.31 -13.55
C GLU A 16 2.20 -5.94 -12.95
N LEU A 17 1.35 -5.44 -12.05
CA LEU A 17 1.66 -4.21 -11.35
C LEU A 17 2.90 -4.45 -10.47
N PRO A 18 4.00 -3.71 -10.68
CA PRO A 18 5.24 -3.99 -9.97
C PRO A 18 5.21 -3.52 -8.52
N ILE A 19 5.92 -4.26 -7.67
CA ILE A 19 6.17 -3.83 -6.30
C ILE A 19 7.27 -2.77 -6.36
N THR A 20 6.97 -1.56 -5.88
CA THR A 20 7.93 -0.45 -5.90
C THR A 20 8.41 -0.04 -4.52
N VAL A 21 7.76 -0.53 -3.46
CA VAL A 21 8.18 -0.27 -2.08
C VAL A 21 8.16 -1.57 -1.30
N ARG A 22 9.18 -1.81 -0.50
CA ARG A 22 9.24 -2.96 0.40
C ARG A 22 9.47 -2.44 1.82
N ILE A 23 8.76 -3.03 2.77
CA ILE A 23 8.89 -2.68 4.18
C ILE A 23 9.60 -3.80 4.90
N GLY A 24 10.74 -3.48 5.50
CA GLY A 24 11.56 -4.43 6.24
C GLY A 24 11.37 -4.34 7.74
N LYS A 25 12.34 -4.85 8.49
CA LYS A 25 12.30 -4.96 9.95
C LYS A 25 12.06 -3.64 10.66
N SER A 26 12.51 -2.54 10.09
CA SER A 26 12.30 -1.22 10.68
C SER A 26 10.83 -0.79 10.68
N GLY A 27 10.00 -1.48 9.92
CA GLY A 27 8.57 -1.21 9.86
C GLY A 27 8.22 0.09 9.17
N VAL A 28 7.13 0.71 9.64
CA VAL A 28 6.62 1.95 9.05
C VAL A 28 7.37 3.13 9.66
N ILE A 29 8.46 3.51 9.03
CA ILE A 29 9.31 4.64 9.46
C ILE A 29 9.10 5.82 8.51
N ASP A 30 9.53 7.01 8.95
CA ASP A 30 9.30 8.25 8.19
C ASP A 30 9.85 8.20 6.77
N SER A 31 11.01 7.60 6.56
CA SER A 31 11.60 7.51 5.22
C SER A 31 10.75 6.66 4.28
N VAL A 32 10.11 5.61 4.79
CA VAL A 32 9.20 4.77 4.00
C VAL A 32 7.94 5.57 3.64
N ILE A 33 7.39 6.29 4.61
CA ILE A 33 6.20 7.13 4.37
C ILE A 33 6.51 8.20 3.32
N ASP A 34 7.64 8.86 3.44
CA ASP A 34 8.05 9.90 2.49
C ASP A 34 8.22 9.33 1.08
N GLU A 35 8.81 8.14 0.96
CA GLU A 35 8.98 7.48 -0.33
C GLU A 35 7.62 7.13 -0.96
N ILE A 36 6.68 6.62 -0.17
CA ILE A 36 5.34 6.30 -0.68
C ILE A 36 4.64 7.56 -1.14
N LYS A 37 4.69 8.64 -0.35
CA LYS A 37 4.10 9.93 -0.74
C LYS A 37 4.69 10.44 -2.04
N ASP A 38 6.00 10.34 -2.18
CA ASP A 38 6.70 10.77 -3.38
C ASP A 38 6.22 9.99 -4.60
N GLN A 39 6.12 8.67 -4.47
CA GLN A 39 5.62 7.83 -5.57
C GLN A 39 4.17 8.13 -5.91
N LEU A 40 3.31 8.36 -4.90
CA LEU A 40 1.91 8.69 -5.12
C LEU A 40 1.70 10.04 -5.78
N SER A 41 2.70 10.93 -5.72
CA SER A 41 2.62 12.22 -6.40
C SER A 41 2.82 12.10 -7.90
N SER A 42 3.46 11.04 -8.36
CA SER A 42 3.77 10.83 -9.77
C SER A 42 3.00 9.67 -10.41
N ARG A 43 2.40 8.80 -9.62
CA ARG A 43 1.64 7.66 -10.11
C ARG A 43 0.39 7.42 -9.26
N SER A 44 -0.64 6.86 -9.88
CA SER A 44 -1.93 6.63 -9.21
C SER A 44 -1.88 5.51 -8.19
N LEU A 45 -1.08 4.48 -8.45
CA LEU A 45 -1.02 3.27 -7.64
C LEU A 45 0.40 2.99 -7.18
N VAL A 46 0.53 2.58 -5.92
CA VAL A 46 1.81 2.14 -5.37
C VAL A 46 1.59 0.78 -4.73
N LYS A 47 2.34 -0.21 -5.20
CA LYS A 47 2.26 -1.58 -4.67
C LYS A 47 3.39 -1.80 -3.68
N ILE A 48 3.02 -2.21 -2.48
CA ILE A 48 3.92 -2.34 -1.34
C ILE A 48 3.91 -3.77 -0.85
N LYS A 49 5.08 -4.31 -0.54
CA LYS A 49 5.20 -5.63 0.04
C LYS A 49 5.85 -5.55 1.42
N LEU A 50 5.22 -6.21 2.40
CA LEU A 50 5.84 -6.40 3.71
C LEU A 50 6.80 -7.57 3.61
N ASN A 51 8.04 -7.38 4.04
CA ASN A 51 9.00 -8.47 4.10
C ASN A 51 8.57 -9.48 5.16
N ARG A 52 9.05 -10.71 5.01
CA ARG A 52 8.71 -11.80 5.92
C ARG A 52 9.01 -11.40 7.36
N GLY A 53 8.06 -11.66 8.26
CA GLY A 53 8.23 -11.39 9.69
C GLY A 53 7.90 -9.98 10.13
N VAL A 54 7.57 -9.07 9.22
CA VAL A 54 7.17 -7.70 9.59
C VAL A 54 5.84 -7.73 10.33
N ALA A 55 4.92 -8.58 9.90
CA ALA A 55 3.62 -8.75 10.55
C ALA A 55 3.44 -10.21 10.94
N SER A 56 2.86 -10.45 12.11
CA SER A 56 2.66 -11.80 12.64
C SER A 56 1.37 -12.47 12.16
N GLY A 57 0.44 -11.72 11.60
CA GLY A 57 -0.81 -12.27 11.12
C GLY A 57 -1.66 -11.26 10.38
N SER A 58 -2.86 -11.68 9.97
CA SER A 58 -3.75 -10.83 9.17
C SER A 58 -4.20 -9.56 9.87
N SER A 59 -4.49 -9.63 11.17
CA SER A 59 -4.87 -8.43 11.93
C SER A 59 -3.79 -7.38 11.93
N GLU A 60 -2.56 -7.80 12.16
CA GLU A 60 -1.41 -6.90 12.19
C GLU A 60 -1.14 -6.33 10.80
N ARG A 61 -1.27 -7.14 9.76
CA ARG A 61 -1.13 -6.67 8.37
C ARG A 61 -2.16 -5.59 8.04
N MET A 62 -3.42 -5.81 8.39
CA MET A 62 -4.48 -4.84 8.12
C MET A 62 -4.23 -3.53 8.86
N GLU A 63 -3.73 -3.60 10.08
CA GLU A 63 -3.39 -2.42 10.86
C GLU A 63 -2.26 -1.63 10.20
N ILE A 64 -1.22 -2.32 9.75
CA ILE A 64 -0.12 -1.69 9.02
C ILE A 64 -0.63 -1.03 7.74
N PHE A 65 -1.44 -1.72 6.96
CA PHE A 65 -1.98 -1.19 5.70
C PHE A 65 -2.83 0.05 5.94
N SER A 66 -3.66 0.03 6.97
CA SER A 66 -4.48 1.17 7.36
C SER A 66 -3.62 2.37 7.76
N THR A 67 -2.56 2.12 8.52
CA THR A 67 -1.62 3.16 8.94
C THR A 67 -0.92 3.79 7.72
N LEU A 68 -0.48 2.96 6.79
CA LEU A 68 0.15 3.45 5.56
C LEU A 68 -0.79 4.35 4.77
N ALA A 69 -2.03 3.92 4.60
CA ALA A 69 -3.02 4.71 3.86
C ALA A 69 -3.30 6.04 4.56
N THR A 70 -3.49 6.03 5.87
CA THR A 70 -3.75 7.23 6.65
C THR A 70 -2.58 8.21 6.57
N LYS A 71 -1.37 7.74 6.78
CA LYS A 71 -0.18 8.60 6.80
C LYS A 71 0.19 9.16 5.43
N THR A 72 -0.22 8.50 4.37
CA THR A 72 0.06 8.96 3.00
C THR A 72 -1.15 9.60 2.33
N SER A 73 -2.25 9.76 3.06
CA SER A 73 -3.50 10.33 2.54
C SER A 73 -3.98 9.59 1.29
N SER A 74 -3.89 8.28 1.33
CA SER A 74 -4.29 7.42 0.21
C SER A 74 -5.35 6.42 0.65
N VAL A 75 -5.77 5.56 -0.26
CA VAL A 75 -6.81 4.57 -0.03
C VAL A 75 -6.27 3.19 -0.34
N VAL A 76 -6.57 2.21 0.51
CA VAL A 76 -6.23 0.80 0.21
C VAL A 76 -7.17 0.34 -0.89
N SER A 77 -6.64 0.11 -2.08
CA SER A 77 -7.42 -0.33 -3.24
C SER A 77 -7.39 -1.84 -3.45
N PHE A 78 -6.39 -2.51 -2.86
CA PHE A 78 -6.26 -3.96 -2.94
C PHE A 78 -5.29 -4.42 -1.87
N SER A 79 -5.55 -5.60 -1.30
CA SER A 79 -4.59 -6.23 -0.40
C SER A 79 -4.71 -7.75 -0.52
N ARG A 80 -3.58 -8.43 -0.43
CA ARG A 80 -3.52 -9.89 -0.46
C ARG A 80 -2.26 -10.35 0.25
N GLY A 81 -2.41 -11.08 1.35
CA GLY A 81 -1.26 -11.52 2.13
C GLY A 81 -0.40 -10.34 2.57
N ASN A 82 0.87 -10.35 2.21
CA ASN A 82 1.81 -9.30 2.57
C ASN A 82 1.86 -8.15 1.55
N ILE A 83 0.92 -8.13 0.61
CA ILE A 83 0.86 -7.13 -0.46
C ILE A 83 -0.29 -6.17 -0.21
N VAL A 84 -0.04 -4.88 -0.39
CA VAL A 84 -1.08 -3.85 -0.39
C VAL A 84 -0.83 -2.92 -1.57
N VAL A 85 -1.91 -2.45 -2.19
CA VAL A 85 -1.84 -1.41 -3.21
C VAL A 85 -2.57 -0.19 -2.67
N LEU A 86 -1.90 0.95 -2.71
CA LEU A 86 -2.48 2.22 -2.30
C LEU A 86 -2.80 3.04 -3.55
N TRP A 87 -3.99 3.64 -3.55
CA TRP A 87 -4.45 4.51 -4.60
C TRP A 87 -4.45 5.95 -4.11
N SER A 88 -3.93 6.87 -4.92
CA SER A 88 -3.84 8.28 -4.55
C SER A 88 -5.20 8.97 -4.37
N GLY A 89 -6.27 8.35 -4.85
CA GLY A 89 -7.60 8.93 -4.76
C GLY A 89 -7.99 9.81 -5.95
N LYS A 90 -7.13 9.83 -6.95
CA LYS A 90 -7.37 10.71 -8.11
C LYS A 90 -7.63 9.96 -9.40
#